data_133bf62d36e29938e4857cd12c61ff28
#
_entry.id   133bf62d36e29938e4857cd12c61ff28
#
_cell.length_a   1.000
_cell.length_b   1.000
_cell.length_c   1.000
_cell.angle_alpha   90.00
_cell.angle_beta   90.00
_cell.angle_gamma   90.00
#
_symmetry.space_group_name_H-M   'P 1'
#
loop_
_entity.id
_entity.type
_entity.pdbx_description
1 polymer ?
#
loop_
_entity_poly.entity_id
_entity_poly.type
_entity_poly.pdbx_seq_one_letter_code
_entity_poly.pdbx_strand_id
1 'polypeptide(L)'
;MVKEYARKHSSCSEGAKAFIEESVVRRELSDNFCFYNPNYDKVDGTSGWAQETLRVHAEDDRDHVYDRKALRRCKTHDPLWNAAQCQLRVTGKMHGFMRMYWAKKILEWSTSPEQALADAIYLNDRYSLDGRDPNGYVGCMWSICGVHDMGWKERPVFGKIRYMNYNGCKRKFKVKEYEAKWCVPGQAKLNRTFSSSSKRKKIKNEVQNSSQQKKRKVVEIPTGSVIRRL
;
A
#
# COMPACT_ATOMS: atom_id res chain seq x y z
N MET A 1 -21.07 30.13 8.63
CA MET A 1 -20.63 29.69 9.98
C MET A 1 -19.10 29.46 10.05
N VAL A 2 -18.50 28.42 9.45
CA VAL A 2 -17.03 28.12 9.54
C VAL A 2 -16.16 29.27 9.04
N LYS A 3 -16.42 29.80 7.83
CA LYS A 3 -15.69 30.95 7.26
C LYS A 3 -15.84 32.24 8.10
N GLU A 4 -16.98 32.42 8.69
CA GLU A 4 -17.25 33.57 9.54
C GLU A 4 -16.55 33.47 10.90
N TYR A 5 -16.53 32.26 11.50
CA TYR A 5 -15.78 32.00 12.72
C TYR A 5 -14.27 32.20 12.49
N ALA A 6 -13.73 31.71 11.38
CA ALA A 6 -12.31 31.86 11.04
C ALA A 6 -11.89 33.32 10.79
N ARG A 7 -12.83 34.20 10.29
CA ARG A 7 -12.56 35.64 10.17
C ARG A 7 -12.41 36.33 11.53
N LYS A 8 -13.15 35.85 12.53
CA LYS A 8 -13.08 36.40 13.90
C LYS A 8 -11.93 35.84 14.72
N HIS A 9 -11.37 34.68 14.31
CA HIS A 9 -10.33 33.95 15.06
C HIS A 9 -9.22 33.53 14.10
N SER A 10 -8.19 34.37 13.94
CA SER A 10 -7.09 34.17 12.98
C SER A 10 -6.33 32.84 13.21
N SER A 11 -6.18 32.42 14.48
CA SER A 11 -5.57 31.13 14.84
C SER A 11 -6.29 29.91 14.27
N CYS A 12 -7.57 30.02 13.88
CA CYS A 12 -8.37 28.93 13.33
C CYS A 12 -8.42 28.95 11.78
N SER A 13 -7.74 29.89 11.12
CA SER A 13 -7.82 30.09 9.66
C SER A 13 -7.37 28.87 8.86
N GLU A 14 -6.25 28.23 9.23
CA GLU A 14 -5.76 27.03 8.55
C GLU A 14 -6.67 25.83 8.76
N GLY A 15 -7.14 25.60 9.99
CA GLY A 15 -8.10 24.54 10.30
C GLY A 15 -9.42 24.72 9.55
N ALA A 16 -9.91 25.96 9.41
CA ALA A 16 -11.10 26.27 8.64
C ALA A 16 -10.90 26.00 7.13
N LYS A 17 -9.74 26.34 6.57
CA LYS A 17 -9.39 26.02 5.18
C LYS A 17 -9.36 24.50 4.97
N ALA A 18 -8.66 23.76 5.83
CA ALA A 18 -8.60 22.32 5.76
C ALA A 18 -10.01 21.68 5.88
N PHE A 19 -10.83 22.16 6.80
CA PHE A 19 -12.21 21.69 6.94
C PHE A 19 -13.03 21.90 5.65
N ILE A 20 -12.92 23.08 5.02
CA ILE A 20 -13.64 23.38 3.77
C ILE A 20 -13.10 22.51 2.63
N GLU A 21 -11.78 22.34 2.53
CA GLU A 21 -11.17 21.46 1.53
C GLU A 21 -11.75 20.03 1.62
N GLU A 22 -11.77 19.44 2.81
CA GLU A 22 -12.26 18.08 2.99
C GLU A 22 -13.79 17.97 2.87
N SER A 23 -14.55 18.87 3.50
CA SER A 23 -16.00 18.77 3.61
C SER A 23 -16.78 19.30 2.41
N VAL A 24 -16.14 20.11 1.57
CA VAL A 24 -16.77 20.68 0.36
C VAL A 24 -16.02 20.19 -0.88
N VAL A 25 -14.75 20.57 -1.04
CA VAL A 25 -14.02 20.29 -2.31
C VAL A 25 -13.85 18.80 -2.55
N ARG A 26 -13.31 18.07 -1.56
CA ARG A 26 -13.11 16.61 -1.69
C ARG A 26 -14.42 15.86 -1.75
N ARG A 27 -15.42 16.33 -0.99
CA ARG A 27 -16.76 15.75 -1.01
C ARG A 27 -17.39 15.88 -2.39
N GLU A 28 -17.43 17.07 -2.95
CA GLU A 28 -18.01 17.31 -4.28
C GLU A 28 -17.30 16.53 -5.37
N LEU A 29 -15.95 16.44 -5.33
CA LEU A 29 -15.20 15.61 -6.27
C LEU A 29 -15.60 14.14 -6.17
N SER A 30 -15.84 13.64 -4.96
CA SER A 30 -16.21 12.23 -4.75
C SER A 30 -17.64 11.95 -5.17
N ASP A 31 -18.58 12.85 -4.84
CA ASP A 31 -19.98 12.74 -5.25
C ASP A 31 -20.12 12.78 -6.78
N ASN A 32 -19.42 13.72 -7.45
CA ASN A 32 -19.37 13.79 -8.92
C ASN A 32 -18.77 12.53 -9.53
N PHE A 33 -17.65 12.05 -9.01
CA PHE A 33 -17.01 10.85 -9.54
C PHE A 33 -17.96 9.64 -9.44
N CYS A 34 -18.55 9.40 -8.28
CA CYS A 34 -19.44 8.26 -8.09
C CYS A 34 -20.75 8.40 -8.88
N PHE A 35 -21.25 9.63 -9.07
CA PHE A 35 -22.49 9.87 -9.81
C PHE A 35 -22.34 9.68 -11.33
N TYR A 36 -21.24 10.18 -11.91
CA TYR A 36 -21.06 10.17 -13.36
C TYR A 36 -20.25 8.96 -13.88
N ASN A 37 -19.55 8.21 -13.02
CA ASN A 37 -18.74 7.08 -13.42
C ASN A 37 -19.39 5.76 -12.97
N PRO A 38 -20.00 4.96 -13.88
CA PRO A 38 -20.64 3.68 -13.53
C PRO A 38 -19.64 2.63 -13.00
N ASN A 39 -18.34 2.85 -13.21
CA ASN A 39 -17.26 1.97 -12.75
C ASN A 39 -16.52 2.56 -11.53
N TYR A 40 -17.17 3.40 -10.72
CA TYR A 40 -16.57 4.07 -9.57
C TYR A 40 -15.93 3.14 -8.53
N ASP A 41 -16.28 1.87 -8.53
CA ASP A 41 -15.79 0.81 -7.65
C ASP A 41 -14.94 -0.26 -8.36
N LYS A 42 -14.51 0.01 -9.61
CA LYS A 42 -13.75 -0.91 -10.45
C LYS A 42 -12.48 -0.24 -10.98
N VAL A 43 -11.47 -1.06 -11.30
CA VAL A 43 -10.23 -0.59 -11.92
C VAL A 43 -10.51 0.15 -13.24
N ASP A 44 -11.50 -0.30 -14.01
CA ASP A 44 -11.92 0.32 -15.28
C ASP A 44 -12.47 1.74 -15.12
N GLY A 45 -12.84 2.14 -13.90
CA GLY A 45 -13.29 3.51 -13.59
C GLY A 45 -12.18 4.54 -13.50
N THR A 46 -10.91 4.15 -13.58
CA THR A 46 -9.78 5.06 -13.52
C THR A 46 -9.32 5.54 -14.90
N SER A 47 -8.37 6.47 -14.93
CA SER A 47 -7.81 7.00 -16.18
C SER A 47 -6.96 5.96 -16.93
N GLY A 48 -6.87 6.06 -18.26
CA GLY A 48 -6.18 5.08 -19.11
C GLY A 48 -4.72 4.83 -18.71
N TRP A 49 -3.97 5.86 -18.27
CA TRP A 49 -2.59 5.68 -17.83
C TRP A 49 -2.50 4.79 -16.58
N ALA A 50 -3.48 4.88 -15.70
CA ALA A 50 -3.51 4.10 -14.46
C ALA A 50 -3.98 2.67 -14.72
N GLN A 51 -4.96 2.47 -15.60
CA GLN A 51 -5.36 1.14 -16.07
C GLN A 51 -4.17 0.40 -16.69
N GLU A 52 -3.48 1.05 -17.63
CA GLU A 52 -2.34 0.46 -18.32
C GLU A 52 -1.20 0.10 -17.38
N THR A 53 -0.83 1.02 -16.47
CA THR A 53 0.26 0.73 -15.53
C THR A 53 -0.09 -0.41 -14.56
N LEU A 54 -1.34 -0.50 -14.09
CA LEU A 54 -1.79 -1.60 -13.23
C LEU A 54 -1.84 -2.93 -13.99
N ARG A 55 -2.26 -2.91 -15.27
CA ARG A 55 -2.28 -4.09 -16.15
C ARG A 55 -0.87 -4.62 -16.39
N VAL A 56 0.08 -3.76 -16.72
CA VAL A 56 1.49 -4.14 -16.98
C VAL A 56 2.14 -4.76 -15.75
N HIS A 57 1.83 -4.24 -14.56
CA HIS A 57 2.41 -4.69 -13.31
C HIS A 57 1.54 -5.72 -12.53
N ALA A 58 0.49 -6.25 -13.16
CA ALA A 58 -0.42 -7.22 -12.51
C ALA A 58 0.31 -8.51 -12.12
N GLU A 59 1.20 -9.00 -12.99
CA GLU A 59 1.95 -10.26 -12.82
C GLU A 59 3.30 -10.08 -12.11
N ASP A 60 3.63 -8.87 -11.64
CA ASP A 60 4.87 -8.65 -10.91
C ASP A 60 4.93 -9.50 -9.63
N ASP A 61 6.10 -10.01 -9.29
CA ASP A 61 6.34 -10.78 -8.08
C ASP A 61 6.04 -9.99 -6.82
N ARG A 62 5.36 -10.63 -5.86
CA ARG A 62 5.03 -10.05 -4.55
C ARG A 62 5.71 -10.82 -3.44
N ASP A 63 6.47 -10.10 -2.60
CA ASP A 63 7.14 -10.69 -1.43
C ASP A 63 6.16 -11.36 -0.46
N HIS A 64 4.94 -10.85 -0.38
CA HIS A 64 3.87 -11.33 0.49
C HIS A 64 2.52 -11.23 -0.22
N VAL A 65 1.67 -12.22 -0.02
CA VAL A 65 0.27 -12.20 -0.46
C VAL A 65 -0.62 -12.56 0.73
N TYR A 66 -1.70 -11.81 0.92
CA TYR A 66 -2.65 -12.03 1.99
C TYR A 66 -4.08 -12.13 1.45
N ASP A 67 -4.83 -13.08 1.98
CA ASP A 67 -6.27 -13.16 1.75
C ASP A 67 -7.03 -12.12 2.59
N ARG A 68 -8.27 -11.83 2.21
CA ARG A 68 -9.17 -10.92 2.93
C ARG A 68 -9.32 -11.26 4.41
N LYS A 69 -9.28 -12.54 4.76
CA LYS A 69 -9.41 -13.01 6.14
C LYS A 69 -8.21 -12.62 6.99
N ALA A 70 -6.99 -12.74 6.45
CA ALA A 70 -5.76 -12.32 7.10
C ALA A 70 -5.73 -10.79 7.29
N LEU A 71 -6.07 -10.03 6.23
CA LEU A 71 -6.21 -8.57 6.29
C LEU A 71 -7.22 -8.16 7.35
N ARG A 72 -8.43 -8.70 7.32
CA ARG A 72 -9.48 -8.43 8.30
C ARG A 72 -9.05 -8.69 9.75
N ARG A 73 -8.20 -9.70 9.97
CA ARG A 73 -7.74 -10.12 11.29
C ARG A 73 -6.45 -9.43 11.75
N CYS A 74 -5.95 -8.46 10.99
CA CYS A 74 -4.67 -7.77 11.28
C CYS A 74 -3.48 -8.74 11.36
N LYS A 75 -3.46 -9.75 10.49
CA LYS A 75 -2.45 -10.83 10.48
C LYS A 75 -1.48 -10.70 9.31
N THR A 76 -0.91 -9.53 9.12
CA THR A 76 0.17 -9.30 8.16
C THR A 76 1.53 -9.24 8.86
N HIS A 77 2.61 -9.21 8.08
CA HIS A 77 3.97 -9.04 8.60
C HIS A 77 4.26 -7.58 9.03
N ASP A 78 3.43 -6.62 8.62
CA ASP A 78 3.64 -5.19 8.86
C ASP A 78 2.90 -4.73 10.14
N PRO A 79 3.62 -4.42 11.24
CA PRO A 79 3.00 -4.01 12.49
C PRO A 79 2.25 -2.68 12.38
N LEU A 80 2.73 -1.74 11.53
CA LEU A 80 2.07 -0.46 11.33
C LEU A 80 0.73 -0.64 10.61
N TRP A 81 0.69 -1.46 9.58
CA TRP A 81 -0.54 -1.78 8.87
C TRP A 81 -1.55 -2.49 9.78
N ASN A 82 -1.08 -3.47 10.56
CA ASN A 82 -1.92 -4.19 11.51
C ASN A 82 -2.50 -3.25 12.59
N ALA A 83 -1.70 -2.30 13.08
CA ALA A 83 -2.15 -1.28 14.02
C ALA A 83 -3.23 -0.38 13.39
N ALA A 84 -3.05 0.04 12.14
CA ALA A 84 -4.03 0.84 11.40
C ALA A 84 -5.35 0.09 11.19
N GLN A 85 -5.29 -1.17 10.75
CA GLN A 85 -6.48 -2.02 10.60
C GLN A 85 -7.18 -2.29 11.95
N CYS A 86 -6.41 -2.47 13.01
CA CYS A 86 -6.96 -2.64 14.36
C CYS A 86 -7.67 -1.36 14.84
N GLN A 87 -7.05 -0.20 14.66
CA GLN A 87 -7.68 1.09 14.96
C GLN A 87 -9.00 1.23 14.20
N LEU A 88 -9.00 0.97 12.89
CA LEU A 88 -10.21 1.06 12.06
C LEU A 88 -11.33 0.17 12.61
N ARG A 89 -11.01 -1.08 12.97
CA ARG A 89 -11.99 -2.04 13.52
C ARG A 89 -12.56 -1.63 14.87
N VAL A 90 -11.78 -0.98 15.71
CA VAL A 90 -12.16 -0.62 17.07
C VAL A 90 -12.90 0.73 17.13
N THR A 91 -12.42 1.70 16.34
CA THR A 91 -12.93 3.08 16.41
C THR A 91 -13.76 3.51 15.22
N GLY A 92 -13.75 2.74 14.13
CA GLY A 92 -14.37 3.14 12.87
C GLY A 92 -13.64 4.27 12.14
N LYS A 93 -12.46 4.69 12.61
CA LYS A 93 -11.75 5.85 12.07
C LYS A 93 -10.24 5.60 12.02
N MET A 94 -9.60 6.16 10.99
CA MET A 94 -8.14 6.24 10.89
C MET A 94 -7.77 7.54 10.17
N HIS A 95 -6.60 8.11 10.48
CA HIS A 95 -6.13 9.34 9.86
C HIS A 95 -5.97 9.15 8.34
N GLY A 96 -6.33 10.14 7.52
CA GLY A 96 -6.30 10.04 6.05
C GLY A 96 -4.95 9.59 5.48
N PHE A 97 -3.82 10.08 6.02
CA PHE A 97 -2.48 9.62 5.62
C PHE A 97 -2.26 8.12 5.91
N MET A 98 -2.77 7.62 7.03
CA MET A 98 -2.72 6.18 7.35
C MET A 98 -3.67 5.37 6.46
N ARG A 99 -4.83 5.92 6.09
CA ARG A 99 -5.76 5.27 5.16
C ARG A 99 -5.11 5.08 3.78
N MET A 100 -4.35 6.07 3.29
CA MET A 100 -3.56 5.92 2.06
C MET A 100 -2.48 4.83 2.19
N TYR A 101 -1.69 4.83 3.26
CA TYR A 101 -0.69 3.78 3.50
C TYR A 101 -1.33 2.39 3.55
N TRP A 102 -2.43 2.27 4.29
CA TRP A 102 -3.19 1.04 4.45
C TRP A 102 -3.68 0.48 3.11
N ALA A 103 -4.31 1.30 2.26
CA ALA A 103 -4.81 0.88 0.96
C ALA A 103 -3.67 0.52 -0.01
N LYS A 104 -2.56 1.27 -0.02
CA LYS A 104 -1.39 0.97 -0.85
C LYS A 104 -0.71 -0.34 -0.47
N LYS A 105 -0.70 -0.69 0.80
CA LYS A 105 -0.19 -1.98 1.25
C LYS A 105 -1.12 -3.14 0.87
N ILE A 106 -2.43 -2.91 0.76
CA ILE A 106 -3.34 -3.91 0.20
C ILE A 106 -3.00 -4.16 -1.28
N LEU A 107 -2.74 -3.11 -2.09
CA LEU A 107 -2.28 -3.28 -3.48
C LEU A 107 -0.97 -4.09 -3.55
N GLU A 108 0.00 -3.78 -2.70
CA GLU A 108 1.30 -4.45 -2.65
C GLU A 108 1.18 -5.96 -2.34
N TRP A 109 0.14 -6.36 -1.61
CA TRP A 109 -0.01 -7.72 -1.07
C TRP A 109 -1.18 -8.51 -1.64
N SER A 110 -1.87 -8.00 -2.63
CA SER A 110 -2.96 -8.70 -3.33
C SER A 110 -2.46 -9.35 -4.61
N THR A 111 -3.15 -10.39 -5.05
CA THR A 111 -2.81 -11.11 -6.30
C THR A 111 -3.05 -10.28 -7.56
N SER A 112 -4.03 -9.34 -7.51
CA SER A 112 -4.30 -8.42 -8.62
C SER A 112 -4.79 -7.06 -8.10
N PRO A 113 -4.76 -6.01 -8.93
CA PRO A 113 -5.32 -4.70 -8.60
C PRO A 113 -6.82 -4.75 -8.29
N GLU A 114 -7.59 -5.57 -9.00
CA GLU A 114 -9.04 -5.75 -8.80
C GLU A 114 -9.30 -6.37 -7.42
N GLN A 115 -8.54 -7.41 -7.06
CA GLN A 115 -8.66 -8.01 -5.73
C GLN A 115 -8.27 -7.01 -4.63
N ALA A 116 -7.23 -6.21 -4.85
CA ALA A 116 -6.80 -5.17 -3.92
C ALA A 116 -7.88 -4.12 -3.69
N LEU A 117 -8.50 -3.65 -4.77
CA LEU A 117 -9.58 -2.67 -4.71
C LEU A 117 -10.82 -3.25 -3.99
N ALA A 118 -11.24 -4.45 -4.36
CA ALA A 118 -12.37 -5.13 -3.73
C ALA A 118 -12.15 -5.37 -2.23
N ASP A 119 -10.94 -5.72 -1.81
CA ASP A 119 -10.60 -5.93 -0.40
C ASP A 119 -10.54 -4.60 0.37
N ALA A 120 -10.01 -3.54 -0.23
CA ALA A 120 -9.97 -2.22 0.38
C ALA A 120 -11.39 -1.65 0.57
N ILE A 121 -12.24 -1.71 -0.46
CA ILE A 121 -13.64 -1.28 -0.38
C ILE A 121 -14.38 -2.10 0.70
N TYR A 122 -14.28 -3.43 0.66
CA TYR A 122 -14.92 -4.28 1.65
C TYR A 122 -14.52 -3.93 3.09
N LEU A 123 -13.23 -3.73 3.34
CA LEU A 123 -12.74 -3.42 4.70
C LEU A 123 -13.14 -2.00 5.11
N ASN A 124 -13.11 -1.04 4.19
CA ASN A 124 -13.59 0.32 4.43
C ASN A 124 -15.08 0.32 4.80
N ASP A 125 -15.92 -0.27 3.96
CA ASP A 125 -17.37 -0.27 4.12
C ASP A 125 -17.83 -1.02 5.37
N ARG A 126 -17.07 -2.05 5.76
CA ARG A 126 -17.39 -2.84 6.95
C ARG A 126 -17.03 -2.16 8.26
N TYR A 127 -15.94 -1.38 8.27
CA TYR A 127 -15.35 -0.92 9.52
C TYR A 127 -15.28 0.59 9.69
N SER A 128 -15.33 1.38 8.62
CA SER A 128 -15.33 2.85 8.71
C SER A 128 -16.71 3.39 9.09
N LEU A 129 -16.75 4.43 9.90
CA LEU A 129 -17.97 5.18 10.20
C LEU A 129 -18.58 5.82 8.93
N ASP A 130 -17.72 6.20 7.99
CA ASP A 130 -18.05 6.71 6.65
C ASP A 130 -18.05 5.59 5.58
N GLY A 131 -18.30 4.35 5.96
CA GLY A 131 -18.41 3.22 5.03
C GLY A 131 -19.59 3.43 4.07
N ARG A 132 -19.40 3.04 2.80
CA ARG A 132 -20.36 3.25 1.68
C ARG A 132 -20.64 4.71 1.33
N ASP A 133 -19.84 5.63 1.82
CA ASP A 133 -19.86 7.02 1.41
C ASP A 133 -19.01 7.20 0.12
N PRO A 134 -19.39 8.10 -0.81
CA PRO A 134 -18.56 8.40 -2.00
C PRO A 134 -17.09 8.68 -1.69
N ASN A 135 -16.77 9.39 -0.60
CA ASN A 135 -15.39 9.62 -0.17
C ASN A 135 -14.64 8.33 0.18
N GLY A 136 -15.34 7.30 0.67
CA GLY A 136 -14.77 5.99 0.96
C GLY A 136 -14.33 5.28 -0.32
N TYR A 137 -15.22 5.23 -1.32
CA TYR A 137 -14.93 4.66 -2.64
C TYR A 137 -13.79 5.41 -3.33
N VAL A 138 -13.90 6.74 -3.44
CA VAL A 138 -12.88 7.56 -4.09
C VAL A 138 -11.55 7.49 -3.33
N GLY A 139 -11.54 7.39 -2.01
CA GLY A 139 -10.33 7.18 -1.21
C GLY A 139 -9.61 5.87 -1.55
N CYS A 140 -10.36 4.77 -1.75
CA CYS A 140 -9.82 3.50 -2.22
C CYS A 140 -9.31 3.59 -3.67
N MET A 141 -10.12 4.16 -4.58
CA MET A 141 -9.77 4.39 -5.99
C MET A 141 -8.54 5.29 -6.13
N TRP A 142 -8.44 6.36 -5.36
CA TRP A 142 -7.26 7.23 -5.35
C TRP A 142 -6.01 6.47 -4.92
N SER A 143 -6.11 5.72 -3.84
CA SER A 143 -4.95 5.05 -3.27
C SER A 143 -4.46 3.86 -4.11
N ILE A 144 -5.36 3.09 -4.72
CA ILE A 144 -5.05 1.87 -5.48
C ILE A 144 -4.97 2.14 -6.98
N CYS A 145 -5.92 2.92 -7.51
CA CYS A 145 -6.09 3.12 -8.94
C CYS A 145 -5.66 4.52 -9.42
N GLY A 146 -5.15 5.40 -8.55
CA GLY A 146 -4.63 6.72 -8.93
C GLY A 146 -5.68 7.73 -9.38
N VAL A 147 -6.97 7.53 -9.05
CA VAL A 147 -8.03 8.52 -9.31
C VAL A 147 -7.68 9.84 -8.63
N HIS A 148 -7.79 10.95 -9.36
CA HIS A 148 -7.37 12.30 -8.93
C HIS A 148 -5.89 12.44 -8.58
N ASP A 149 -5.03 11.49 -8.99
CA ASP A 149 -3.57 11.59 -8.83
C ASP A 149 -2.89 11.68 -10.21
N MET A 150 -1.58 11.92 -10.19
CA MET A 150 -0.71 11.89 -11.37
C MET A 150 0.18 10.65 -11.34
N GLY A 151 0.76 10.31 -12.50
CA GLY A 151 1.75 9.24 -12.59
C GLY A 151 3.05 9.60 -11.85
N TRP A 152 3.57 8.66 -11.08
CA TRP A 152 4.82 8.76 -10.34
C TRP A 152 5.92 7.90 -10.98
N LYS A 153 7.11 7.94 -10.40
CA LYS A 153 8.21 7.07 -10.84
C LYS A 153 7.78 5.60 -10.75
N GLU A 154 7.93 4.89 -11.85
CA GLU A 154 7.54 3.50 -12.01
C GLU A 154 8.27 2.55 -11.06
N ARG A 155 7.55 1.57 -10.53
CA ARG A 155 8.05 0.59 -9.56
C ARG A 155 7.34 -0.74 -9.74
N PRO A 156 7.98 -1.87 -9.39
CA PRO A 156 7.30 -3.16 -9.35
C PRO A 156 6.00 -3.11 -8.54
N VAL A 157 4.98 -3.83 -8.98
CA VAL A 157 3.62 -3.95 -8.40
C VAL A 157 2.80 -2.67 -8.51
N PHE A 158 3.40 -1.50 -8.24
CA PHE A 158 2.71 -0.19 -8.25
C PHE A 158 2.68 0.46 -9.61
N GLY A 159 3.59 0.08 -10.52
CA GLY A 159 3.79 0.85 -11.74
C GLY A 159 4.00 2.33 -11.41
N LYS A 160 3.20 3.20 -12.04
CA LYS A 160 3.21 4.66 -11.83
C LYS A 160 2.27 5.12 -10.71
N ILE A 161 1.61 4.21 -9.99
CA ILE A 161 0.81 4.57 -8.82
C ILE A 161 1.73 5.03 -7.69
N ARG A 162 1.32 6.10 -7.00
CA ARG A 162 2.08 6.67 -5.87
C ARG A 162 2.41 5.62 -4.83
N TYR A 163 3.68 5.44 -4.53
CA TYR A 163 4.18 4.50 -3.52
C TYR A 163 4.26 5.12 -2.12
N MET A 164 3.97 4.31 -1.10
CA MET A 164 4.17 4.67 0.31
C MET A 164 4.83 3.52 1.07
N ASN A 165 5.77 3.85 1.95
CA ASN A 165 6.47 2.88 2.78
C ASN A 165 6.52 3.28 4.26
N TYR A 166 6.94 2.34 5.10
CA TYR A 166 7.11 2.52 6.54
C TYR A 166 8.00 3.73 6.90
N ASN A 167 9.13 3.89 6.22
CA ASN A 167 10.06 5.00 6.48
C ASN A 167 9.44 6.37 6.16
N GLY A 168 8.59 6.44 5.14
CA GLY A 168 7.81 7.63 4.83
C GLY A 168 6.84 7.99 5.96
N CYS A 169 6.15 7.00 6.50
CA CYS A 169 5.27 7.18 7.66
C CYS A 169 6.03 7.63 8.89
N LYS A 170 7.18 7.00 9.19
CA LYS A 170 8.04 7.34 10.33
C LYS A 170 8.51 8.79 10.33
N ARG A 171 8.65 9.42 9.15
CA ARG A 171 9.02 10.85 9.04
C ARG A 171 7.84 11.80 9.32
N LYS A 172 6.60 11.31 9.25
CA LYS A 172 5.38 12.13 9.41
C LYS A 172 4.81 12.08 10.82
N PHE A 173 4.96 10.97 11.53
CA PHE A 173 4.42 10.79 12.88
C PHE A 173 5.16 9.70 13.67
N LYS A 174 4.86 9.59 14.96
CA LYS A 174 5.48 8.66 15.91
C LYS A 174 4.93 7.24 15.73
N VAL A 175 5.40 6.54 14.71
CA VAL A 175 4.91 5.22 14.31
C VAL A 175 4.96 4.20 15.45
N LYS A 176 6.04 4.20 16.26
CA LYS A 176 6.18 3.24 17.37
C LYS A 176 5.14 3.43 18.48
N GLU A 177 4.81 4.68 18.80
CA GLU A 177 3.74 4.98 19.76
C GLU A 177 2.36 4.55 19.19
N TYR A 178 2.15 4.76 17.90
CA TYR A 178 0.94 4.32 17.22
C TYR A 178 0.79 2.79 17.20
N GLU A 179 1.87 2.08 16.83
CA GLU A 179 1.92 0.61 16.88
C GLU A 179 1.62 0.08 18.28
N ALA A 180 2.27 0.64 19.33
CA ALA A 180 2.06 0.24 20.72
C ALA A 180 0.61 0.44 21.18
N LYS A 181 -0.01 1.56 20.76
CA LYS A 181 -1.39 1.88 21.12
C LYS A 181 -2.42 0.94 20.51
N TRP A 182 -2.19 0.49 19.27
CA TRP A 182 -3.15 -0.29 18.50
C TRP A 182 -2.71 -1.74 18.24
N CYS A 183 -1.64 -2.19 18.88
CA CYS A 183 -1.14 -3.55 18.75
C CYS A 183 -2.15 -4.55 19.35
N VAL A 184 -2.47 -5.58 18.57
CA VAL A 184 -3.27 -6.70 19.07
C VAL A 184 -2.40 -7.53 20.04
N PRO A 185 -2.84 -7.81 21.27
CA PRO A 185 -2.08 -8.67 22.18
C PRO A 185 -1.76 -10.03 21.51
N GLY A 186 -0.50 -10.43 21.54
CA GLY A 186 0.00 -11.66 20.88
C GLY A 186 0.68 -11.48 19.52
N GLN A 187 0.47 -10.37 18.81
CA GLN A 187 1.04 -10.13 17.48
C GLN A 187 2.53 -9.74 17.52
N ALA A 188 2.98 -9.15 18.60
CA ALA A 188 4.40 -8.83 18.82
C ALA A 188 5.33 -10.07 18.76
N LYS A 189 4.82 -11.25 19.12
CA LYS A 189 5.56 -12.51 19.02
C LYS A 189 5.64 -13.02 17.57
N LEU A 190 4.57 -12.86 16.78
CA LEU A 190 4.52 -13.31 15.39
C LEU A 190 5.50 -12.52 14.49
N ASN A 191 5.57 -11.20 14.69
CA ASN A 191 6.44 -10.32 13.89
C ASN A 191 7.93 -10.60 14.11
N ARG A 192 8.34 -11.06 15.29
CA ARG A 192 9.73 -11.50 15.55
C ARG A 192 10.08 -12.78 14.78
N THR A 193 9.13 -13.70 14.63
CA THR A 193 9.33 -14.97 13.93
C THR A 193 9.41 -14.78 12.41
N PHE A 194 8.60 -13.91 11.83
CA PHE A 194 8.64 -13.60 10.39
C PHE A 194 9.92 -12.84 9.99
N SER A 195 10.34 -11.87 10.80
CA SER A 195 11.61 -11.14 10.56
C SER A 195 12.84 -12.07 10.59
N SER A 196 12.83 -13.10 11.42
CA SER A 196 13.92 -14.08 11.50
C SER A 196 13.92 -15.09 10.34
N SER A 197 12.74 -15.45 9.80
CA SER A 197 12.61 -16.38 8.67
C SER A 197 13.01 -15.73 7.34
N SER A 198 12.69 -14.45 7.14
CA SER A 198 13.09 -13.66 5.96
C SER A 198 14.61 -13.49 5.88
N LYS A 199 15.27 -13.21 7.01
CA LYS A 199 16.74 -13.15 7.08
C LYS A 199 17.39 -14.50 6.79
N ARG A 200 16.82 -15.62 7.27
CA ARG A 200 17.32 -16.97 6.98
C ARG A 200 17.18 -17.38 5.52
N LYS A 201 16.09 -16.99 4.83
CA LYS A 201 15.93 -17.23 3.39
C LYS A 201 16.94 -16.42 2.56
N LYS A 202 17.17 -15.15 2.90
CA LYS A 202 18.16 -14.31 2.21
C LYS A 202 19.57 -14.86 2.34
N ILE A 203 19.99 -15.30 3.53
CA ILE A 203 21.29 -15.91 3.79
C ILE A 203 21.44 -17.25 3.05
N LYS A 204 20.40 -18.11 2.99
CA LYS A 204 20.45 -19.36 2.24
C LYS A 204 20.59 -19.12 0.73
N ASN A 205 19.90 -18.13 0.17
CA ASN A 205 20.01 -17.80 -1.25
C ASN A 205 21.37 -17.20 -1.60
N GLU A 206 21.97 -16.37 -0.74
CA GLU A 206 23.32 -15.85 -0.93
C GLU A 206 24.39 -16.95 -0.86
N VAL A 207 24.25 -17.92 0.05
CA VAL A 207 25.16 -19.07 0.17
C VAL A 207 25.02 -20.02 -1.04
N GLN A 208 23.82 -20.25 -1.56
CA GLN A 208 23.59 -21.08 -2.75
C GLN A 208 24.15 -20.41 -4.02
N ASN A 209 23.97 -19.08 -4.19
CA ASN A 209 24.53 -18.35 -5.31
C ASN A 209 26.07 -18.31 -5.28
N SER A 210 26.68 -18.15 -4.12
CA SER A 210 28.15 -18.17 -3.99
C SER A 210 28.74 -19.57 -4.26
N SER A 211 28.01 -20.63 -3.92
CA SER A 211 28.41 -22.03 -4.20
C SER A 211 28.29 -22.39 -5.68
N GLN A 212 27.28 -21.83 -6.40
CA GLN A 212 27.13 -22.01 -7.85
C GLN A 212 28.19 -21.25 -8.65
N GLN A 213 28.54 -20.01 -8.21
CA GLN A 213 29.64 -19.26 -8.84
C GLN A 213 31.01 -19.92 -8.67
N LYS A 214 31.29 -20.56 -7.52
CA LYS A 214 32.52 -21.34 -7.31
C LYS A 214 32.57 -22.58 -8.20
N LYS A 215 31.47 -23.28 -8.43
CA LYS A 215 31.39 -24.42 -9.34
C LYS A 215 31.58 -24.07 -10.81
N ARG A 216 31.15 -22.87 -11.25
CA ARG A 216 31.36 -22.41 -12.63
C ARG A 216 32.82 -21.99 -12.93
N LYS A 217 33.59 -21.54 -11.94
CA LYS A 217 35.00 -21.17 -12.12
C LYS A 217 35.98 -22.34 -12.17
N VAL A 218 35.55 -23.58 -11.85
CA VAL A 218 36.42 -24.80 -11.85
C VAL A 218 36.35 -25.59 -13.17
N VAL A 219 35.51 -25.19 -14.16
CA VAL A 219 35.30 -25.96 -15.41
C VAL A 219 35.95 -25.32 -16.64
N GLU A 220 36.77 -24.29 -16.51
CA GLU A 220 37.54 -23.75 -17.65
C GLU A 220 39.03 -24.09 -17.48
N ILE A 221 39.40 -25.30 -17.89
CA ILE A 221 40.80 -25.69 -18.21
C ILE A 221 40.90 -25.64 -19.74
N PRO A 222 41.82 -24.86 -20.33
CA PRO A 222 42.02 -24.88 -21.79
C PRO A 222 42.81 -26.13 -22.19
N THR A 223 42.21 -26.96 -23.00
CA THR A 223 42.90 -28.06 -23.64
C THR A 223 43.68 -27.60 -24.87
N GLY A 224 44.98 -27.69 -24.75
CA GLY A 224 45.86 -28.29 -25.77
C GLY A 224 46.06 -27.60 -27.10
N SER A 225 47.19 -26.93 -27.21
CA SER A 225 47.91 -26.67 -28.46
C SER A 225 48.26 -27.95 -29.20
N VAL A 226 47.79 -28.10 -30.42
CA VAL A 226 48.29 -29.10 -31.38
C VAL A 226 49.44 -28.50 -32.17
N ILE A 227 50.62 -29.05 -31.96
CA ILE A 227 51.84 -28.82 -32.77
C ILE A 227 51.59 -29.52 -34.13
N ARG A 228 51.65 -28.78 -35.24
CA ARG A 228 51.90 -29.35 -36.55
C ARG A 228 53.41 -29.21 -36.85
N ARG A 229 54.03 -30.39 -36.98
CA ARG A 229 55.30 -30.53 -37.73
C ARG A 229 54.97 -30.85 -39.19
N LEU A 230 55.80 -30.26 -40.05
CA LEU A 230 56.02 -30.43 -41.51
C LEU A 230 54.97 -29.78 -42.39
#